data_9edd0d115289fa684232a5ac67c6e38d
#
_entry.id   9edd0d115289fa684232a5ac67c6e38d
#
_cell.length_a   1.000
_cell.length_b   1.000
_cell.length_c   1.000
_cell.angle_alpha   90.00
_cell.angle_beta   90.00
_cell.angle_gamma   90.00
#
_symmetry.space_group_name_H-M   'P 1'
#
loop_
_entity.id
_entity.type
_entity.pdbx_description
1 polymer ?
#
loop_
_entity_poly.entity_id
_entity_poly.type
_entity_poly.pdbx_seq_one_letter_code
_entity_poly.pdbx_strand_id
1 'polypeptide(L)'
;FHTLILNINYFKHSNKTDFKKEYVYFALHYQPERTTIPESFFYGDQLEAIKRLRSAIPKNITIIVKEHPVQLLMWHPRPSQIKYRSLSFYKKIKQLKNVQLSKISENSEKLIANSKLVATMTGSSGWEGLKKNKKVIVFGYPWYSRHPNCYIFKQLDKKKVLSILNNSPSIMKNYNFLKQMKKYFFQSWVADHVTKSTEYKNLVINASNVFKTIFK
;
A
#
# COMPACT_ATOMS: atom_id res chain seq x y z
N PHE A 1 1.83 10.70 25.88
CA PHE A 1 0.99 9.68 26.54
C PHE A 1 0.28 8.78 25.52
N HIS A 2 -0.53 9.33 24.60
CA HIS A 2 -1.27 8.55 23.61
C HIS A 2 -0.35 7.66 22.74
N THR A 3 0.72 8.21 22.19
CA THR A 3 1.67 7.47 21.34
C THR A 3 2.38 6.35 22.11
N LEU A 4 2.69 6.56 23.38
CA LEU A 4 3.28 5.54 24.24
C LEU A 4 2.33 4.35 24.42
N ILE A 5 1.07 4.62 24.77
CA ILE A 5 0.05 3.56 24.91
C ILE A 5 -0.19 2.85 23.57
N LEU A 6 -0.20 3.59 22.47
CA LEU A 6 -0.35 3.03 21.13
C LEU A 6 0.80 2.06 20.81
N ASN A 7 2.04 2.46 21.11
CA ASN A 7 3.23 1.62 20.97
C ASN A 7 3.13 0.34 21.81
N ILE A 8 2.80 0.48 23.10
CA ILE A 8 2.61 -0.67 24.00
C ILE A 8 1.57 -1.61 23.43
N ASN A 9 0.44 -1.10 22.97
CA ASN A 9 -0.62 -1.91 22.36
C ASN A 9 -0.14 -2.61 21.07
N TYR A 10 0.61 -1.92 20.21
CA TYR A 10 1.16 -2.56 19.00
C TYR A 10 2.11 -3.70 19.35
N PHE A 11 3.09 -3.43 20.21
CA PHE A 11 4.10 -4.44 20.60
C PHE A 11 3.46 -5.64 21.32
N LYS A 12 2.47 -5.39 22.19
CA LYS A 12 1.73 -6.47 22.89
C LYS A 12 0.98 -7.38 21.91
N HIS A 13 0.47 -6.86 20.82
CA HIS A 13 -0.38 -7.61 19.88
C HIS A 13 0.35 -8.08 18.63
N SER A 14 1.59 -7.64 18.40
CA SER A 14 2.40 -8.02 17.23
C SER A 14 3.19 -9.31 17.47
N ASN A 15 3.30 -10.15 16.45
CA ASN A 15 4.03 -11.40 16.48
C ASN A 15 4.97 -11.52 15.27
N LYS A 16 5.95 -12.41 15.36
CA LYS A 16 6.76 -12.79 14.20
C LYS A 16 5.88 -13.47 13.15
N THR A 17 6.15 -13.18 11.89
CA THR A 17 5.46 -13.79 10.76
C THR A 17 6.01 -15.20 10.52
N ASP A 18 5.11 -16.16 10.40
CA ASP A 18 5.44 -17.51 9.95
C ASP A 18 5.49 -17.55 8.42
N PHE A 19 6.68 -17.46 7.86
CA PHE A 19 6.91 -17.45 6.40
C PHE A 19 6.64 -18.82 5.74
N LYS A 20 6.38 -19.89 6.51
CA LYS A 20 6.00 -21.20 5.95
C LYS A 20 4.53 -21.24 5.55
N LYS A 21 3.71 -20.32 6.06
CA LYS A 21 2.28 -20.24 5.78
C LYS A 21 2.00 -19.23 4.66
N GLU A 22 1.00 -19.53 3.85
CA GLU A 22 0.52 -18.56 2.85
C GLU A 22 -0.16 -17.38 3.53
N TYR A 23 0.17 -16.17 3.09
CA TYR A 23 -0.44 -14.95 3.63
C TYR A 23 -0.59 -13.86 2.57
N VAL A 24 -1.51 -12.96 2.86
CA VAL A 24 -1.65 -11.66 2.20
C VAL A 24 -0.99 -10.61 3.10
N TYR A 25 -0.11 -9.80 2.55
CA TYR A 25 0.54 -8.71 3.27
C TYR A 25 -0.28 -7.43 3.13
N PHE A 26 -0.68 -6.81 4.24
CA PHE A 26 -1.35 -5.51 4.28
C PHE A 26 -0.42 -4.47 4.93
N ALA A 27 0.06 -3.52 4.14
CA ALA A 27 0.87 -2.41 4.64
C ALA A 27 -0.03 -1.25 5.07
N LEU A 28 0.00 -0.91 6.36
CA LEU A 28 -0.66 0.29 6.87
C LEU A 28 0.11 1.54 6.44
N HIS A 29 -0.65 2.58 6.17
CA HIS A 29 -0.11 3.92 5.89
C HIS A 29 0.05 4.72 7.16
N TYR A 30 1.04 5.59 7.15
CA TYR A 30 1.08 6.70 8.09
C TYR A 30 -0.18 7.57 7.95
N GLN A 31 -0.76 8.00 9.05
CA GLN A 31 -1.91 8.90 9.08
C GLN A 31 -1.71 10.02 10.11
N PRO A 32 -2.13 11.26 9.76
CA PRO A 32 -2.83 11.65 8.54
C PRO A 32 -1.89 11.90 7.36
N GLU A 33 -2.24 11.37 6.21
CA GLU A 33 -1.60 11.67 4.92
C GLU A 33 -2.65 11.85 3.84
N ARG A 34 -2.38 12.71 2.84
CA ARG A 34 -3.21 12.93 1.67
C ARG A 34 -3.49 11.63 0.91
N THR A 35 -2.49 10.75 0.82
CA THR A 35 -2.58 9.44 0.17
C THR A 35 -3.61 8.49 0.78
N THR A 36 -4.04 8.76 2.02
CA THR A 36 -5.15 8.03 2.65
C THR A 36 -6.45 8.81 2.61
N ILE A 37 -6.43 10.12 2.84
CA ILE A 37 -7.59 11.01 2.82
C ILE A 37 -7.20 12.31 2.12
N PRO A 38 -7.79 12.64 0.97
CA PRO A 38 -8.97 12.03 0.35
C PRO A 38 -8.70 10.92 -0.68
N GLU A 39 -7.48 10.58 -1.04
CA GLU A 39 -7.16 9.71 -2.19
C GLU A 39 -7.68 8.29 -2.09
N SER A 40 -7.93 7.77 -0.88
CA SER A 40 -8.57 6.46 -0.68
C SER A 40 -10.10 6.52 -0.62
N PHE A 41 -10.71 7.68 -0.82
CA PHE A 41 -12.16 7.88 -0.81
C PHE A 41 -12.85 7.23 0.40
N PHE A 42 -13.74 6.24 0.16
CA PHE A 42 -14.52 5.54 1.19
C PHE A 42 -13.68 4.70 2.16
N TYR A 43 -12.40 4.45 1.86
CA TYR A 43 -11.53 3.59 2.67
C TYR A 43 -10.51 4.38 3.50
N GLY A 44 -10.76 5.65 3.81
CA GLY A 44 -9.91 6.43 4.72
C GLY A 44 -9.72 5.76 6.09
N ASP A 45 -10.68 4.93 6.54
CA ASP A 45 -10.51 4.02 7.68
C ASP A 45 -9.81 2.72 7.25
N GLN A 46 -8.54 2.60 7.62
CA GLN A 46 -7.74 1.42 7.29
C GLN A 46 -8.21 0.16 8.04
N LEU A 47 -8.86 0.27 9.20
CA LEU A 47 -9.46 -0.87 9.89
C LEU A 47 -10.62 -1.44 9.09
N GLU A 48 -11.44 -0.57 8.51
CA GLU A 48 -12.54 -1.00 7.63
C GLU A 48 -12.01 -1.66 6.36
N ALA A 49 -10.94 -1.11 5.76
CA ALA A 49 -10.27 -1.73 4.62
C ALA A 49 -9.78 -3.16 4.94
N ILE A 50 -9.17 -3.36 6.12
CA ILE A 50 -8.73 -4.70 6.57
C ILE A 50 -9.92 -5.64 6.76
N LYS A 51 -11.02 -5.19 7.38
CA LYS A 51 -12.23 -6.00 7.57
C LYS A 51 -12.82 -6.47 6.24
N ARG A 52 -12.94 -5.57 5.28
CA ARG A 52 -13.43 -5.89 3.94
C ARG A 52 -12.50 -6.83 3.19
N LEU A 53 -11.20 -6.60 3.26
CA LEU A 53 -10.23 -7.53 2.70
C LEU A 53 -10.38 -8.91 3.35
N ARG A 54 -10.50 -8.98 4.69
CA ARG A 54 -10.67 -10.24 5.41
C ARG A 54 -11.92 -11.00 4.97
N SER A 55 -13.01 -10.30 4.70
CA SER A 55 -14.26 -10.94 4.23
C SER A 55 -14.12 -11.54 2.82
N ALA A 56 -13.22 -11.00 2.01
CA ALA A 56 -12.98 -11.43 0.63
C ALA A 56 -11.89 -12.53 0.51
N ILE A 57 -10.94 -12.59 1.45
CA ILE A 57 -9.84 -13.56 1.45
C ILE A 57 -10.32 -14.90 2.07
N PRO A 58 -9.92 -16.08 1.55
CA PRO A 58 -10.21 -17.38 2.14
C PRO A 58 -9.78 -17.49 3.60
N LYS A 59 -10.53 -18.24 4.41
CA LYS A 59 -10.26 -18.38 5.85
C LYS A 59 -8.92 -19.06 6.16
N ASN A 60 -8.41 -19.90 5.28
CA ASN A 60 -7.13 -20.60 5.43
C ASN A 60 -5.91 -19.69 5.16
N ILE A 61 -6.09 -18.53 4.53
CA ILE A 61 -5.01 -17.57 4.25
C ILE A 61 -5.01 -16.49 5.34
N THR A 62 -3.87 -16.28 5.98
CA THR A 62 -3.69 -15.22 6.98
C THR A 62 -3.49 -13.87 6.31
N ILE A 63 -3.99 -12.79 6.93
CA ILE A 63 -3.63 -11.42 6.57
C ILE A 63 -2.59 -10.93 7.57
N ILE A 64 -1.37 -10.66 7.10
CA ILE A 64 -0.31 -10.06 7.91
C ILE A 64 -0.36 -8.55 7.74
N VAL A 65 -0.66 -7.85 8.81
CA VAL A 65 -0.76 -6.38 8.84
C VAL A 65 0.47 -5.81 9.50
N LYS A 66 1.15 -4.88 8.85
CA LYS A 66 2.30 -4.17 9.44
C LYS A 66 2.03 -2.68 9.50
N GLU A 67 2.31 -2.08 10.65
CA GLU A 67 2.21 -0.62 10.82
C GLU A 67 3.35 0.11 10.12
N HIS A 68 3.07 1.33 9.70
CA HIS A 68 4.09 2.24 9.19
C HIS A 68 5.01 2.67 10.34
N PRO A 69 6.35 2.51 10.23
CA PRO A 69 7.26 2.79 11.34
C PRO A 69 7.11 4.19 11.91
N VAL A 70 6.91 5.20 11.07
CA VAL A 70 6.74 6.61 11.50
C VAL A 70 5.50 6.81 12.37
N GLN A 71 4.46 5.96 12.24
CA GLN A 71 3.26 6.04 13.08
C GLN A 71 3.55 5.81 14.56
N LEU A 72 4.61 5.05 14.85
CA LEU A 72 5.00 4.67 16.21
C LEU A 72 6.12 5.57 16.77
N LEU A 73 6.65 6.52 15.99
CA LEU A 73 7.69 7.42 16.46
C LEU A 73 7.12 8.42 17.50
N MET A 74 7.73 8.42 18.67
CA MET A 74 7.33 9.30 19.78
C MET A 74 7.64 10.78 19.52
N TRP A 75 8.56 11.08 18.62
CA TRP A 75 9.06 12.43 18.31
C TRP A 75 8.09 13.28 17.47
N HIS A 76 7.02 12.68 16.95
CA HIS A 76 6.01 13.36 16.15
C HIS A 76 4.60 13.13 16.68
N PRO A 77 4.29 13.49 17.94
CA PRO A 77 2.91 13.41 18.43
C PRO A 77 2.09 14.52 17.78
N ARG A 78 1.47 14.23 16.65
CA ARG A 78 0.48 15.14 16.07
C ARG A 78 -0.87 14.84 16.70
N PRO A 79 -1.59 15.83 17.25
CA PRO A 79 -2.94 15.64 17.82
C PRO A 79 -3.89 14.95 16.83
N SER A 80 -3.71 15.18 15.52
CA SER A 80 -4.46 14.52 14.45
C SER A 80 -4.26 12.99 14.39
N GLN A 81 -3.15 12.43 14.89
CA GLN A 81 -2.93 10.98 14.89
C GLN A 81 -3.93 10.25 15.78
N ILE A 82 -4.40 10.88 16.87
CA ILE A 82 -5.38 10.30 17.80
C ILE A 82 -6.68 9.92 17.06
N LYS A 83 -7.10 10.76 16.11
CA LYS A 83 -8.29 10.54 15.31
C LYS A 83 -8.19 9.27 14.43
N TYR A 84 -7.00 8.96 13.91
CA TYR A 84 -6.78 7.89 12.94
C TYR A 84 -6.26 6.60 13.58
N ARG A 85 -5.63 6.68 14.74
CA ARG A 85 -5.14 5.53 15.52
C ARG A 85 -5.68 5.62 16.95
N SER A 86 -6.93 5.16 17.14
CA SER A 86 -7.50 5.02 18.48
C SER A 86 -6.70 4.02 19.30
N LEU A 87 -6.72 4.17 20.63
CA LEU A 87 -6.03 3.23 21.53
C LEU A 87 -6.45 1.78 21.35
N SER A 88 -7.66 1.52 20.86
CA SER A 88 -8.19 0.19 20.57
C SER A 88 -7.89 -0.32 19.15
N PHE A 89 -7.25 0.48 18.29
CA PHE A 89 -7.06 0.16 16.87
C PHE A 89 -6.40 -1.21 16.66
N TYR A 90 -5.25 -1.45 17.27
CA TYR A 90 -4.53 -2.72 17.11
C TYR A 90 -5.25 -3.89 17.80
N LYS A 91 -5.92 -3.65 18.94
CA LYS A 91 -6.77 -4.65 19.58
C LYS A 91 -7.90 -5.08 18.65
N LYS A 92 -8.55 -4.15 17.96
CA LYS A 92 -9.61 -4.45 16.98
C LYS A 92 -9.07 -5.26 15.78
N ILE A 93 -7.88 -4.95 15.29
CA ILE A 93 -7.24 -5.76 14.23
C ILE A 93 -6.97 -7.19 14.74
N LYS A 94 -6.42 -7.34 15.95
CA LYS A 94 -6.12 -8.66 16.55
C LYS A 94 -7.37 -9.51 16.77
N GLN A 95 -8.54 -8.90 16.97
CA GLN A 95 -9.81 -9.61 17.13
C GLN A 95 -10.34 -10.19 15.81
N LEU A 96 -9.83 -9.73 14.66
CA LEU A 96 -10.24 -10.29 13.38
C LEU A 96 -9.64 -11.69 13.20
N LYS A 97 -10.49 -12.67 12.89
CA LYS A 97 -10.06 -14.05 12.68
C LYS A 97 -9.06 -14.16 11.53
N ASN A 98 -7.93 -14.84 11.76
CA ASN A 98 -6.85 -15.01 10.77
C ASN A 98 -6.28 -13.68 10.24
N VAL A 99 -6.18 -12.68 11.11
CA VAL A 99 -5.44 -11.45 10.92
C VAL A 99 -4.39 -11.34 12.01
N GLN A 100 -3.16 -11.04 11.64
CA GLN A 100 -2.02 -10.94 12.55
C GLN A 100 -1.30 -9.62 12.32
N LEU A 101 -0.92 -8.95 13.41
CA LEU A 101 0.02 -7.84 13.37
C LEU A 101 1.45 -8.38 13.32
N SER A 102 2.23 -7.96 12.35
CA SER A 102 3.66 -8.26 12.22
C SER A 102 4.46 -7.40 13.19
N LYS A 103 5.61 -7.88 13.66
CA LYS A 103 6.54 -7.03 14.42
C LYS A 103 7.04 -5.87 13.55
N ILE A 104 7.20 -4.70 14.15
CA ILE A 104 7.69 -3.52 13.44
C ILE A 104 9.11 -3.71 12.90
N SER A 105 9.92 -4.52 13.57
CA SER A 105 11.29 -4.86 13.18
C SER A 105 11.38 -5.82 11.99
N GLU A 106 10.27 -6.46 11.57
CA GLU A 106 10.32 -7.32 10.39
C GLU A 106 10.55 -6.50 9.12
N ASN A 107 11.40 -7.00 8.25
CA ASN A 107 11.71 -6.35 6.99
C ASN A 107 10.50 -6.41 6.04
N SER A 108 9.99 -5.24 5.64
CA SER A 108 8.82 -5.12 4.75
C SER A 108 9.07 -5.74 3.39
N GLU A 109 10.30 -5.66 2.88
CA GLU A 109 10.69 -6.26 1.61
C GLU A 109 10.59 -7.78 1.65
N LYS A 110 11.00 -8.39 2.77
CA LYS A 110 10.88 -9.83 3.01
C LYS A 110 9.39 -10.23 3.13
N LEU A 111 8.58 -9.43 3.80
CA LEU A 111 7.14 -9.65 3.90
C LEU A 111 6.46 -9.59 2.53
N ILE A 112 6.83 -8.62 1.69
CA ILE A 112 6.34 -8.51 0.31
C ILE A 112 6.78 -9.72 -0.52
N ALA A 113 8.08 -10.06 -0.48
CA ALA A 113 8.64 -11.13 -1.31
C ALA A 113 7.99 -12.50 -1.05
N ASN A 114 7.64 -12.80 0.20
CA ASN A 114 7.04 -14.08 0.59
C ASN A 114 5.51 -14.05 0.62
N SER A 115 4.87 -12.91 0.39
CA SER A 115 3.41 -12.84 0.35
C SER A 115 2.83 -13.44 -0.93
N LYS A 116 1.62 -13.97 -0.86
CA LYS A 116 0.84 -14.40 -2.02
C LYS A 116 0.27 -13.19 -2.78
N LEU A 117 -0.01 -12.12 -2.04
CA LEU A 117 -0.59 -10.88 -2.55
C LEU A 117 -0.23 -9.74 -1.59
N VAL A 118 -0.04 -8.55 -2.13
CA VAL A 118 0.15 -7.32 -1.35
C VAL A 118 -1.13 -6.50 -1.37
N ALA A 119 -1.54 -5.96 -0.23
CA ALA A 119 -2.65 -5.03 -0.13
C ALA A 119 -2.19 -3.73 0.55
N THR A 120 -2.70 -2.60 0.09
CA THR A 120 -2.38 -1.29 0.65
C THR A 120 -3.45 -0.27 0.26
N MET A 121 -3.45 0.90 0.87
CA MET A 121 -4.35 1.98 0.46
C MET A 121 -3.93 2.49 -0.92
N THR A 122 -2.87 3.32 -0.97
CA THR A 122 -2.27 3.87 -2.21
C THR A 122 -0.74 3.91 -2.13
N GLY A 123 -0.14 3.18 -1.16
CA GLY A 123 1.25 3.33 -0.77
C GLY A 123 2.28 2.70 -1.69
N SER A 124 3.54 3.09 -1.46
CA SER A 124 4.70 2.58 -2.19
C SER A 124 4.89 1.07 -2.06
N SER A 125 4.42 0.45 -0.97
CA SER A 125 4.44 -1.00 -0.78
C SER A 125 3.71 -1.77 -1.90
N GLY A 126 2.69 -1.17 -2.51
CA GLY A 126 2.05 -1.73 -3.70
C GLY A 126 3.00 -1.74 -4.90
N TRP A 127 3.69 -0.63 -5.16
CA TRP A 127 4.69 -0.58 -6.23
C TRP A 127 5.86 -1.54 -5.98
N GLU A 128 6.33 -1.63 -4.73
CA GLU A 128 7.36 -2.60 -4.34
C GLU A 128 6.91 -4.05 -4.59
N GLY A 129 5.64 -4.35 -4.34
CA GLY A 129 5.03 -5.63 -4.67
C GLY A 129 5.03 -5.90 -6.18
N LEU A 130 4.61 -4.93 -6.99
CA LEU A 130 4.62 -5.03 -8.46
C LEU A 130 6.03 -5.26 -9.00
N LYS A 131 7.05 -4.58 -8.48
CA LYS A 131 8.45 -4.81 -8.84
C LYS A 131 8.91 -6.25 -8.58
N LYS A 132 8.34 -6.92 -7.59
CA LYS A 132 8.62 -8.32 -7.24
C LYS A 132 7.62 -9.29 -7.90
N ASN A 133 6.94 -8.86 -8.97
CA ASN A 133 5.93 -9.65 -9.68
C ASN A 133 4.80 -10.17 -8.78
N LYS A 134 4.46 -9.42 -7.71
CA LYS A 134 3.30 -9.74 -6.88
C LYS A 134 2.04 -9.11 -7.46
N LYS A 135 0.92 -9.75 -7.23
CA LYS A 135 -0.39 -9.13 -7.42
C LYS A 135 -0.65 -8.18 -6.27
N VAL A 136 -1.28 -7.05 -6.58
CA VAL A 136 -1.49 -5.96 -5.62
C VAL A 136 -2.96 -5.57 -5.62
N ILE A 137 -3.56 -5.50 -4.44
CA ILE A 137 -4.89 -4.91 -4.24
C ILE A 137 -4.71 -3.54 -3.58
N VAL A 138 -5.33 -2.52 -4.18
CA VAL A 138 -5.32 -1.15 -3.65
C VAL A 138 -6.73 -0.69 -3.31
N PHE A 139 -6.84 0.13 -2.25
CA PHE A 139 -8.10 0.69 -1.78
C PHE A 139 -8.34 2.13 -2.27
N GLY A 140 -7.47 2.63 -3.11
CA GLY A 140 -7.56 3.93 -3.78
C GLY A 140 -7.00 3.85 -5.19
N TYR A 141 -6.58 5.00 -5.73
CA TYR A 141 -6.09 5.13 -7.10
C TYR A 141 -4.63 5.63 -7.11
N PRO A 142 -3.64 4.80 -6.73
CA PRO A 142 -2.25 5.21 -6.83
C PRO A 142 -1.82 5.34 -8.29
N TRP A 143 -0.71 6.04 -8.53
CA TRP A 143 -0.18 6.26 -9.88
C TRP A 143 0.07 4.96 -10.67
N TYR A 144 0.33 3.85 -9.98
CA TYR A 144 0.54 2.53 -10.58
C TYR A 144 -0.76 1.70 -10.72
N SER A 145 -1.93 2.27 -10.48
CA SER A 145 -3.22 1.55 -10.49
C SER A 145 -3.59 0.92 -11.83
N ARG A 146 -3.01 1.41 -12.94
CA ARG A 146 -3.18 0.85 -14.28
C ARG A 146 -2.27 -0.34 -14.59
N HIS A 147 -1.40 -0.74 -13.66
CA HIS A 147 -0.55 -1.92 -13.87
C HIS A 147 -1.40 -3.19 -13.92
N PRO A 148 -1.13 -4.16 -14.86
CA PRO A 148 -1.95 -5.37 -15.04
C PRO A 148 -2.11 -6.24 -13.79
N ASN A 149 -1.15 -6.20 -12.87
CA ASN A 149 -1.19 -6.92 -11.61
C ASN A 149 -1.69 -6.05 -10.44
N CYS A 150 -2.23 -4.85 -10.71
CA CYS A 150 -2.82 -3.96 -9.71
C CYS A 150 -4.34 -3.97 -9.85
N TYR A 151 -5.03 -4.25 -8.76
CA TYR A 151 -6.48 -4.40 -8.71
C TYR A 151 -7.07 -3.41 -7.70
N ILE A 152 -8.06 -2.63 -8.12
CA ILE A 152 -8.75 -1.68 -7.25
C ILE A 152 -9.86 -2.42 -6.50
N PHE A 153 -9.81 -2.45 -5.17
CA PHE A 153 -10.71 -3.24 -4.33
C PHE A 153 -12.20 -2.94 -4.58
N LYS A 154 -12.56 -1.67 -4.79
CA LYS A 154 -13.95 -1.26 -5.08
C LYS A 154 -14.57 -2.00 -6.28
N GLN A 155 -13.74 -2.48 -7.21
CA GLN A 155 -14.16 -3.17 -8.43
C GLN A 155 -14.17 -4.69 -8.29
N LEU A 156 -13.85 -5.21 -7.08
CA LEU A 156 -13.68 -6.63 -6.83
C LEU A 156 -14.86 -7.17 -5.99
N ASP A 157 -15.38 -8.29 -6.44
CA ASP A 157 -16.20 -9.19 -5.63
C ASP A 157 -15.33 -10.33 -5.05
N LYS A 158 -15.94 -11.15 -4.21
CA LYS A 158 -15.26 -12.28 -3.58
C LYS A 158 -14.72 -13.30 -4.60
N LYS A 159 -15.45 -13.54 -5.70
CA LYS A 159 -15.03 -14.48 -6.77
C LYS A 159 -13.80 -13.94 -7.49
N LYS A 160 -13.76 -12.64 -7.81
CA LYS A 160 -12.59 -11.99 -8.42
C LYS A 160 -11.37 -12.02 -7.51
N VAL A 161 -11.54 -11.78 -6.20
CA VAL A 161 -10.41 -11.89 -5.25
C VAL A 161 -9.86 -13.30 -5.20
N LEU A 162 -10.70 -14.33 -5.22
CA LEU A 162 -10.26 -15.72 -5.29
C LEU A 162 -9.51 -16.00 -6.59
N SER A 163 -10.01 -15.54 -7.72
CA SER A 163 -9.32 -15.66 -9.01
C SER A 163 -7.96 -14.97 -8.99
N ILE A 164 -7.86 -13.76 -8.43
CA ILE A 164 -6.60 -13.05 -8.26
C ILE A 164 -5.61 -13.87 -7.42
N LEU A 165 -6.05 -14.49 -6.34
CA LEU A 165 -5.19 -15.30 -5.47
C LEU A 165 -4.65 -16.57 -6.16
N ASN A 166 -5.46 -17.21 -7.00
CA ASN A 166 -5.15 -18.50 -7.58
C ASN A 166 -4.39 -18.39 -8.91
N ASN A 167 -4.61 -17.34 -9.68
CA ASN A 167 -3.95 -17.18 -10.98
C ASN A 167 -2.49 -16.71 -10.81
N SER A 168 -1.65 -17.03 -11.78
CA SER A 168 -0.30 -16.46 -11.85
C SER A 168 -0.35 -14.97 -12.18
N PRO A 169 0.60 -14.16 -11.69
CA PRO A 169 0.70 -12.75 -12.08
C PRO A 169 0.99 -12.63 -13.59
N SER A 170 0.48 -11.59 -14.20
CA SER A 170 0.80 -11.27 -15.60
C SER A 170 2.29 -10.97 -15.75
N ILE A 171 2.92 -11.57 -16.77
CA ILE A 171 4.33 -11.32 -17.09
C ILE A 171 4.42 -10.00 -17.85
N MET A 172 4.39 -8.91 -17.13
CA MET A 172 4.69 -7.59 -17.70
C MET A 172 6.01 -7.08 -17.12
N LYS A 173 6.97 -6.78 -18.00
CA LYS A 173 8.20 -6.13 -17.57
C LYS A 173 7.84 -4.73 -17.05
N ASN A 174 8.19 -4.43 -15.81
CA ASN A 174 7.93 -3.11 -15.18
C ASN A 174 8.44 -1.94 -16.04
N TYR A 175 9.52 -2.17 -16.79
CA TYR A 175 10.04 -1.20 -17.76
C TYR A 175 8.99 -0.79 -18.80
N ASN A 176 8.25 -1.74 -19.38
CA ASN A 176 7.22 -1.44 -20.37
C ASN A 176 6.06 -0.63 -19.77
N PHE A 177 5.67 -0.97 -18.52
CA PHE A 177 4.67 -0.20 -17.80
C PHE A 177 5.15 1.23 -17.54
N LEU A 178 6.37 1.43 -17.06
CA LEU A 178 6.94 2.77 -16.84
C LEU A 178 7.07 3.57 -18.13
N LYS A 179 7.43 2.92 -19.24
CA LYS A 179 7.48 3.56 -20.56
C LYS A 179 6.09 4.05 -21.01
N GLN A 180 5.05 3.25 -20.80
CA GLN A 180 3.66 3.65 -21.06
C GLN A 180 3.25 4.82 -20.15
N MET A 181 3.50 4.72 -18.84
CA MET A 181 3.18 5.79 -17.89
C MET A 181 3.89 7.09 -18.23
N LYS A 182 5.17 7.04 -18.62
CA LYS A 182 5.90 8.21 -19.11
C LYS A 182 5.18 8.89 -20.25
N LYS A 183 4.66 8.15 -21.22
CA LYS A 183 3.88 8.70 -22.34
C LYS A 183 2.62 9.44 -21.84
N TYR A 184 1.87 8.85 -20.91
CA TYR A 184 0.65 9.46 -20.36
C TYR A 184 0.95 10.69 -19.50
N PHE A 185 1.94 10.63 -18.62
CA PHE A 185 2.36 11.78 -17.80
C PHE A 185 2.86 12.92 -18.68
N PHE A 186 3.63 12.63 -19.72
CA PHE A 186 4.10 13.64 -20.66
C PHE A 186 2.94 14.28 -21.44
N GLN A 187 2.00 13.50 -21.93
CA GLN A 187 0.86 14.01 -22.70
C GLN A 187 -0.09 14.85 -21.83
N SER A 188 -0.42 14.42 -20.63
CA SER A 188 -1.31 15.18 -19.74
C SER A 188 -0.65 16.43 -19.17
N TRP A 189 0.64 16.39 -18.89
CA TRP A 189 1.37 17.51 -18.30
C TRP A 189 1.76 18.56 -19.36
N VAL A 190 2.11 18.12 -20.57
CA VAL A 190 2.43 18.99 -21.70
C VAL A 190 1.18 19.67 -22.25
N ALA A 191 0.04 18.98 -22.30
CA ALA A 191 -1.21 19.58 -22.80
C ALA A 191 -1.68 20.77 -21.95
N ASP A 192 -1.50 20.72 -20.62
CA ASP A 192 -2.02 21.76 -19.72
C ASP A 192 -1.06 22.93 -19.50
N HIS A 193 0.26 22.78 -19.73
CA HIS A 193 1.27 23.73 -19.22
C HIS A 193 2.34 24.21 -20.23
N VAL A 194 2.45 23.63 -21.42
CA VAL A 194 3.62 23.87 -22.32
C VAL A 194 3.40 24.95 -23.40
N THR A 195 2.36 25.70 -23.31
CA THR A 195 2.13 26.70 -24.40
C THR A 195 3.02 27.92 -24.35
N LYS A 196 3.83 28.21 -23.32
CA LYS A 196 4.44 29.58 -23.25
C LYS A 196 5.86 29.79 -22.72
N SER A 197 6.71 28.85 -22.29
CA SER A 197 8.07 29.24 -21.91
C SER A 197 9.18 28.19 -22.07
N THR A 198 10.39 28.66 -22.40
CA THR A 198 11.63 27.89 -22.50
C THR A 198 12.09 27.27 -21.17
N GLU A 199 11.77 27.91 -20.05
CA GLU A 199 12.01 27.39 -18.69
C GLU A 199 11.32 26.06 -18.43
N TYR A 200 10.09 25.87 -18.90
CA TYR A 200 9.34 24.65 -18.79
C TYR A 200 9.97 23.46 -19.53
N LYS A 201 10.59 23.72 -20.71
CA LYS A 201 11.32 22.66 -21.44
C LYS A 201 12.49 22.14 -20.63
N ASN A 202 13.22 23.00 -19.93
CA ASN A 202 14.34 22.61 -19.08
C ASN A 202 13.89 21.85 -17.81
N LEU A 203 12.76 22.25 -17.20
CA LEU A 203 12.14 21.55 -16.08
C LEU A 203 11.69 20.13 -16.47
N VAL A 204 11.13 19.97 -17.66
CA VAL A 204 10.69 18.68 -18.22
C VAL A 204 11.89 17.77 -18.50
N ILE A 205 12.98 18.32 -19.06
CA ILE A 205 14.22 17.57 -19.29
C ILE A 205 14.84 17.14 -17.95
N ASN A 206 14.87 18.01 -16.95
CA ASN A 206 15.36 17.70 -15.62
C ASN A 206 14.50 16.66 -14.90
N ALA A 207 13.18 16.76 -14.93
CA ALA A 207 12.28 15.75 -14.40
C ALA A 207 12.46 14.39 -15.12
N SER A 208 12.66 14.37 -16.43
CA SER A 208 12.95 13.16 -17.19
C SER A 208 14.29 12.52 -16.78
N ASN A 209 15.32 13.33 -16.49
CA ASN A 209 16.62 12.83 -16.03
C ASN A 209 16.56 12.30 -14.59
N VAL A 210 15.83 12.98 -13.70
CA VAL A 210 15.56 12.49 -12.34
C VAL A 210 14.81 11.16 -12.39
N PHE A 211 13.79 11.04 -13.24
CA PHE A 211 13.07 9.77 -13.44
C PHE A 211 13.98 8.65 -13.95
N LYS A 212 14.91 8.93 -14.86
CA LYS A 212 15.90 7.95 -15.33
C LYS A 212 16.88 7.50 -14.24
N THR A 213 17.20 8.39 -13.28
CA THR A 213 18.13 8.11 -12.19
C THR A 213 17.48 7.30 -11.07
N ILE A 214 16.19 7.56 -10.79
CA ILE A 214 15.42 6.86 -9.73
C ILE A 214 15.02 5.43 -10.17
N PHE A 215 14.91 5.20 -11.47
CA PHE A 215 14.39 3.93 -12.03
C PHE A 215 15.44 3.12 -12.82
N LYS A 216 16.74 3.43 -12.66
CA LYS A 216 17.82 2.51 -12.97
C LYS A 216 17.92 1.46 -11.87
#